data_28dfe16901f68d738c90bc1f0c1eb257
#
_entry.id   28dfe16901f68d738c90bc1f0c1eb257
#
_cell.length_a   1.000
_cell.length_b   1.000
_cell.length_c   1.000
_cell.angle_alpha   90.00
_cell.angle_beta   90.00
_cell.angle_gamma   90.00
#
_symmetry.space_group_name_H-M   'P 1'
#
loop_
_entity.id
_entity.type
_entity.pdbx_description
1 polymer ?
#
loop_
_entity_poly.entity_id
_entity_poly.type
_entity_poly.pdbx_seq_one_letter_code
_entity_poly.pdbx_strand_id
1 'polypeptide(L)'
;MEAVLEAVKRSGKGKNEARRLRAAGQLPAVVYGAQKAGDAIAPVQLSVSPKEMMRILHSASGANTLITLNVAGESTQRVLVREYQLDPVTQHLLHADFYRVNLERKIAVKVPIVLHGEPKGVKQQDGVLEFLHKEIEVECLPTQIPEHVDVDVSELELGQAIYVRDIAANATWVPLSENDLMLVHVVSAKAAVEPAADAAAAAPGAAVEPEVAKKGKTDKPGDDKDKPKK
;
A
#
# COMPACT_ATOMS: atom_id res chain seq x y z
N MET A 1 10.40 18.94 -2.21
CA MET A 1 11.69 18.99 -1.46
C MET A 1 12.60 17.89 -1.94
N GLU A 2 13.92 18.09 -1.99
CA GLU A 2 14.89 17.02 -2.27
C GLU A 2 15.41 16.47 -0.94
N ALA A 3 15.28 15.17 -0.74
CA ALA A 3 15.84 14.48 0.42
C ALA A 3 17.11 13.74 0.01
N VAL A 4 18.08 13.66 0.91
CA VAL A 4 19.33 12.89 0.67
C VAL A 4 19.27 11.63 1.53
N LEU A 5 19.61 10.48 0.93
CA LEU A 5 19.63 9.19 1.61
C LEU A 5 20.95 8.48 1.31
N GLU A 6 21.63 8.05 2.35
CA GLU A 6 22.85 7.25 2.21
C GLU A 6 22.50 5.76 2.10
N ALA A 7 23.15 5.08 1.17
CA ALA A 7 22.95 3.67 0.92
C ALA A 7 24.26 2.90 0.76
N VAL A 8 24.27 1.69 1.25
CA VAL A 8 25.40 0.76 1.12
C VAL A 8 25.00 -0.40 0.23
N LYS A 9 25.83 -0.72 -0.77
CA LYS A 9 25.59 -1.87 -1.65
C LYS A 9 25.80 -3.16 -0.90
N ARG A 10 24.84 -4.09 -1.03
CA ARG A 10 24.94 -5.42 -0.44
C ARG A 10 25.13 -6.50 -1.49
N SER A 11 25.97 -7.50 -1.18
CA SER A 11 26.19 -8.68 -2.03
C SER A 11 25.29 -9.86 -1.62
N GLY A 12 24.89 -9.91 -0.35
CA GLY A 12 24.09 -10.98 0.20
C GLY A 12 22.64 -10.96 -0.26
N LYS A 13 22.12 -12.12 -0.68
CA LYS A 13 20.74 -12.31 -1.17
C LYS A 13 20.00 -13.30 -0.26
N GLY A 14 18.67 -13.16 -0.24
CA GLY A 14 17.77 -14.12 0.38
C GLY A 14 17.31 -13.78 1.78
N LYS A 15 16.42 -14.64 2.31
CA LYS A 15 15.65 -14.44 3.55
C LYS A 15 16.54 -14.24 4.77
N ASN A 16 17.61 -15.06 4.89
CA ASN A 16 18.46 -15.02 6.08
C ASN A 16 19.27 -13.72 6.16
N GLU A 17 19.77 -13.24 5.01
CA GLU A 17 20.51 -11.98 4.95
C GLU A 17 19.62 -10.78 5.27
N ALA A 18 18.45 -10.69 4.67
CA ALA A 18 17.48 -9.66 4.97
C ALA A 18 17.08 -9.65 6.46
N ARG A 19 16.97 -10.83 7.11
CA ARG A 19 16.70 -10.92 8.54
C ARG A 19 17.85 -10.40 9.39
N ARG A 20 19.11 -10.71 9.01
CA ARG A 20 20.31 -10.21 9.70
C ARG A 20 20.41 -8.69 9.62
N LEU A 21 20.19 -8.12 8.43
CA LEU A 21 20.19 -6.67 8.23
C LEU A 21 19.18 -5.97 9.11
N ARG A 22 17.94 -6.45 9.16
CA ARG A 22 16.91 -5.89 10.02
C ARG A 22 17.26 -6.01 11.51
N ALA A 23 17.85 -7.13 11.92
CA ALA A 23 18.32 -7.29 13.30
C ALA A 23 19.50 -6.35 13.63
N ALA A 24 20.32 -5.98 12.63
CA ALA A 24 21.38 -4.99 12.76
C ALA A 24 20.88 -3.52 12.64
N GLY A 25 19.57 -3.30 12.56
CA GLY A 25 18.97 -1.97 12.43
C GLY A 25 19.12 -1.35 11.05
N GLN A 26 19.31 -2.16 10.01
CA GLN A 26 19.38 -1.70 8.62
C GLN A 26 18.18 -2.19 7.82
N LEU A 27 17.68 -1.33 6.92
CA LEU A 27 16.57 -1.64 6.03
C LEU A 27 17.10 -2.20 4.71
N PRO A 28 16.74 -3.44 4.34
CA PRO A 28 17.02 -3.94 3.00
C PRO A 28 16.19 -3.18 1.97
N ALA A 29 16.84 -2.75 0.89
CA ALA A 29 16.22 -2.02 -0.20
C ALA A 29 16.71 -2.52 -1.55
N VAL A 30 15.98 -2.16 -2.61
CA VAL A 30 16.35 -2.44 -4.00
C VAL A 30 16.13 -1.17 -4.81
N VAL A 31 17.07 -0.86 -5.70
CA VAL A 31 16.93 0.21 -6.68
C VAL A 31 16.92 -0.38 -8.08
N TYR A 32 15.94 -0.03 -8.87
CA TYR A 32 15.76 -0.49 -10.25
C TYR A 32 15.28 0.66 -11.16
N GLY A 33 15.13 0.38 -12.43
CA GLY A 33 14.75 1.37 -13.44
C GLY A 33 15.94 1.88 -14.24
N ALA A 34 15.67 2.59 -15.33
CA ALA A 34 16.67 3.09 -16.27
C ALA A 34 16.87 4.60 -16.11
N GLN A 35 18.11 5.05 -15.98
CA GLN A 35 18.44 6.47 -16.02
C GLN A 35 18.31 7.08 -17.43
N LYS A 36 18.56 6.30 -18.48
CA LYS A 36 18.45 6.72 -19.88
C LYS A 36 17.58 5.77 -20.68
N ALA A 37 17.03 6.24 -21.78
CA ALA A 37 16.29 5.42 -22.71
C ALA A 37 17.22 4.33 -23.31
N GLY A 38 16.92 3.06 -23.07
CA GLY A 38 17.70 1.92 -23.56
C GLY A 38 18.63 1.26 -22.55
N ASP A 39 18.97 1.91 -21.44
CA ASP A 39 19.82 1.31 -20.40
C ASP A 39 18.93 0.53 -19.41
N ALA A 40 18.79 -0.77 -19.63
CA ALA A 40 18.29 -1.68 -18.61
C ALA A 40 19.38 -1.88 -17.55
N ILE A 41 19.52 -0.94 -16.61
CA ILE A 41 20.47 -1.09 -15.52
C ILE A 41 19.93 -2.17 -14.58
N ALA A 42 20.73 -3.20 -14.34
CA ALA A 42 20.39 -4.27 -13.42
C ALA A 42 19.97 -3.73 -12.05
N PRO A 43 18.98 -4.36 -11.39
CA PRO A 43 18.56 -3.96 -10.06
C PRO A 43 19.72 -4.11 -9.08
N VAL A 44 19.96 -3.06 -8.30
CA VAL A 44 21.03 -3.02 -7.29
C VAL A 44 20.41 -3.20 -5.91
N GLN A 45 20.96 -4.14 -5.15
CA GLN A 45 20.54 -4.38 -3.79
C GLN A 45 21.31 -3.48 -2.83
N LEU A 46 20.55 -2.81 -1.96
CA LEU A 46 21.05 -1.81 -1.04
C LEU A 46 20.61 -2.09 0.39
N SER A 47 21.29 -1.50 1.33
CA SER A 47 20.84 -1.30 2.70
C SER A 47 20.85 0.18 3.02
N VAL A 48 19.80 0.66 3.69
CA VAL A 48 19.61 2.06 4.06
C VAL A 48 19.24 2.19 5.54
N SER A 49 19.37 3.39 6.07
CA SER A 49 18.95 3.70 7.43
C SER A 49 17.41 3.75 7.53
N PRO A 50 16.77 2.91 8.37
CA PRO A 50 15.31 2.94 8.53
C PRO A 50 14.81 4.26 9.14
N LYS A 51 15.62 4.93 9.98
CA LYS A 51 15.27 6.21 10.60
C LYS A 51 15.16 7.33 9.57
N GLU A 52 16.13 7.43 8.65
CA GLU A 52 16.12 8.43 7.58
C GLU A 52 14.98 8.16 6.60
N MET A 53 14.79 6.89 6.23
CA MET A 53 13.69 6.50 5.37
C MET A 53 12.32 6.83 5.98
N MET A 54 12.13 6.56 7.26
CA MET A 54 10.87 6.89 7.96
C MET A 54 10.65 8.40 8.00
N ARG A 55 11.71 9.21 8.20
CA ARG A 55 11.63 10.67 8.16
C ARG A 55 11.16 11.17 6.79
N ILE A 56 11.65 10.56 5.71
CA ILE A 56 11.23 10.90 4.35
C ILE A 56 9.76 10.53 4.13
N LEU A 57 9.34 9.33 4.54
CA LEU A 57 7.96 8.88 4.38
C LEU A 57 6.95 9.71 5.18
N HIS A 58 7.36 10.28 6.32
CA HIS A 58 6.53 11.17 7.13
C HIS A 58 6.64 12.66 6.73
N SER A 59 7.38 12.99 5.67
CA SER A 59 7.37 14.35 5.12
C SER A 59 6.05 14.63 4.39
N ALA A 60 5.76 15.90 4.11
CA ALA A 60 4.55 16.31 3.42
C ALA A 60 4.35 15.61 2.06
N SER A 61 5.44 15.43 1.31
CA SER A 61 5.42 14.73 0.02
C SER A 61 5.42 13.19 0.14
N GLY A 62 5.65 12.65 1.33
CA GLY A 62 5.61 11.22 1.61
C GLY A 62 6.48 10.37 0.67
N ALA A 63 5.88 9.32 0.09
CA ALA A 63 6.52 8.44 -0.89
C ALA A 63 6.88 9.14 -2.21
N ASN A 64 6.24 10.28 -2.51
CA ASN A 64 6.44 11.07 -3.73
C ASN A 64 7.63 12.04 -3.65
N THR A 65 8.37 11.99 -2.55
CA THR A 65 9.60 12.80 -2.38
C THR A 65 10.69 12.34 -3.33
N LEU A 66 11.26 13.28 -4.09
CA LEU A 66 12.43 13.00 -4.91
C LEU A 66 13.66 12.84 -3.99
N ILE A 67 14.26 11.66 -4.01
CA ILE A 67 15.39 11.30 -3.15
C ILE A 67 16.67 11.28 -3.97
N THR A 68 17.67 11.98 -3.46
CA THR A 68 19.04 11.89 -3.93
C THR A 68 19.74 10.76 -3.18
N LEU A 69 19.90 9.61 -3.84
CA LEU A 69 20.50 8.41 -3.28
C LEU A 69 22.00 8.41 -3.49
N ASN A 70 22.76 8.46 -2.40
CA ASN A 70 24.22 8.34 -2.39
C ASN A 70 24.61 6.90 -2.10
N VAL A 71 25.06 6.17 -3.11
CA VAL A 71 25.54 4.80 -2.96
C VAL A 71 27.05 4.81 -2.83
N ALA A 72 27.58 4.19 -1.77
CA ALA A 72 29.02 4.10 -1.57
C ALA A 72 29.71 3.42 -2.78
N GLY A 73 30.58 4.16 -3.48
CA GLY A 73 31.32 3.67 -4.66
C GLY A 73 30.60 3.82 -6.00
N GLU A 74 29.41 4.44 -6.04
CA GLU A 74 28.68 4.74 -7.28
C GLU A 74 28.34 6.24 -7.36
N SER A 75 27.94 6.67 -8.55
CA SER A 75 27.45 8.05 -8.74
C SER A 75 26.12 8.25 -8.03
N THR A 76 25.89 9.46 -7.56
CA THR A 76 24.61 9.90 -6.99
C THR A 76 23.47 9.70 -7.99
N GLN A 77 22.39 9.09 -7.55
CA GLN A 77 21.23 8.76 -8.37
C GLN A 77 19.97 9.42 -7.82
N ARG A 78 19.09 9.90 -8.70
CA ARG A 78 17.77 10.38 -8.31
C ARG A 78 16.76 9.25 -8.36
N VAL A 79 16.05 9.05 -7.27
CA VAL A 79 15.09 7.95 -7.12
C VAL A 79 13.83 8.45 -6.46
N LEU A 80 12.74 7.71 -6.71
CA LEU A 80 11.49 7.82 -5.96
C LEU A 80 11.22 6.52 -5.22
N VAL A 81 10.47 6.58 -4.15
CA VAL A 81 9.96 5.40 -3.46
C VAL A 81 8.80 4.85 -4.27
N ARG A 82 8.95 3.65 -4.83
CA ARG A 82 7.86 2.99 -5.58
C ARG A 82 6.93 2.24 -4.65
N GLU A 83 7.54 1.52 -3.70
CA GLU A 83 6.82 0.74 -2.72
C GLU A 83 7.63 0.63 -1.42
N TYR A 84 6.94 0.53 -0.31
CA TYR A 84 7.55 0.22 0.97
C TYR A 84 6.65 -0.73 1.76
N GLN A 85 7.27 -1.56 2.57
CA GLN A 85 6.58 -2.53 3.39
C GLN A 85 6.78 -2.20 4.86
N LEU A 86 5.68 -2.15 5.60
CA LEU A 86 5.66 -1.99 7.05
C LEU A 86 5.21 -3.29 7.71
N ASP A 87 5.73 -3.55 8.87
CA ASP A 87 5.21 -4.57 9.77
C ASP A 87 3.87 -4.07 10.34
N PRO A 88 2.75 -4.80 10.17
CA PRO A 88 1.43 -4.32 10.58
C PRO A 88 1.29 -4.14 12.09
N VAL A 89 2.10 -4.83 12.90
CA VAL A 89 2.04 -4.77 14.37
C VAL A 89 3.02 -3.75 14.93
N THR A 90 4.29 -3.82 14.51
CA THR A 90 5.36 -2.98 15.07
C THR A 90 5.58 -1.68 14.31
N GLN A 91 4.95 -1.52 13.14
CA GLN A 91 5.11 -0.37 12.22
C GLN A 91 6.56 -0.13 11.76
N HIS A 92 7.43 -1.14 11.93
CA HIS A 92 8.80 -1.06 11.43
C HIS A 92 8.86 -1.31 9.92
N LEU A 93 9.74 -0.56 9.24
CA LEU A 93 10.02 -0.78 7.83
C LEU A 93 10.69 -2.13 7.61
N LEU A 94 10.12 -2.93 6.71
CA LEU A 94 10.62 -4.25 6.32
C LEU A 94 11.40 -4.21 5.01
N HIS A 95 10.97 -3.42 4.05
CA HIS A 95 11.56 -3.28 2.72
C HIS A 95 11.24 -1.92 2.11
N ALA A 96 12.10 -1.44 1.22
CA ALA A 96 11.83 -0.27 0.40
C ALA A 96 12.33 -0.50 -1.03
N ASP A 97 11.48 -0.17 -2.00
CA ASP A 97 11.74 -0.25 -3.41
C ASP A 97 11.92 1.16 -3.98
N PHE A 98 13.09 1.38 -4.57
CA PHE A 98 13.43 2.65 -5.20
C PHE A 98 13.40 2.52 -6.71
N TYR A 99 12.75 3.47 -7.36
CA TYR A 99 12.74 3.59 -8.81
C TYR A 99 13.61 4.75 -9.26
N ARG A 100 14.59 4.46 -10.14
CA ARG A 100 15.43 5.52 -10.74
C ARG A 100 14.59 6.35 -11.68
N VAL A 101 14.63 7.65 -11.50
CA VAL A 101 13.85 8.57 -12.31
C VAL A 101 14.73 9.39 -13.25
N ASN A 102 14.22 9.54 -14.48
CA ASN A 102 14.73 10.51 -15.42
C ASN A 102 13.84 11.74 -15.39
N LEU A 103 14.42 12.92 -15.22
CA LEU A 103 13.68 14.19 -15.12
C LEU A 103 12.90 14.56 -16.39
N GLU A 104 13.29 13.99 -17.54
CA GLU A 104 12.68 14.27 -18.84
C GLU A 104 11.49 13.36 -19.18
N ARG A 105 11.24 12.34 -18.36
CA ARG A 105 10.17 11.36 -18.62
C ARG A 105 9.04 11.51 -17.63
N LYS A 106 7.85 11.43 -18.14
CA LYS A 106 6.66 11.30 -17.31
C LYS A 106 6.66 9.95 -16.60
N ILE A 107 6.21 9.94 -15.39
CA ILE A 107 6.08 8.76 -14.54
C ILE A 107 4.68 8.69 -13.95
N ALA A 108 4.20 7.47 -13.76
CA ALA A 108 2.96 7.20 -13.05
C ALA A 108 3.26 7.08 -11.55
N VAL A 109 2.64 7.95 -10.76
CA VAL A 109 2.78 7.98 -9.29
C VAL A 109 1.41 8.00 -8.63
N LYS A 110 1.33 7.45 -7.41
CA LYS A 110 0.14 7.52 -6.57
C LYS A 110 0.23 8.77 -5.70
N VAL A 111 -0.77 9.62 -5.77
CA VAL A 111 -0.84 10.85 -4.99
C VAL A 111 -1.99 10.75 -4.01
N PRO A 112 -1.74 11.01 -2.70
CA PRO A 112 -2.79 10.99 -1.69
C PRO A 112 -3.75 12.17 -1.88
N ILE A 113 -5.01 11.92 -1.54
CA ILE A 113 -6.07 12.94 -1.55
C ILE A 113 -6.26 13.44 -0.12
N VAL A 114 -6.33 14.74 0.03
CA VAL A 114 -6.68 15.41 1.29
C VAL A 114 -8.04 16.08 1.14
N LEU A 115 -8.97 15.71 2.01
CA LEU A 115 -10.30 16.30 2.03
C LEU A 115 -10.31 17.54 2.90
N HIS A 116 -10.86 18.63 2.38
CA HIS A 116 -11.06 19.88 3.09
C HIS A 116 -12.55 20.17 3.31
N GLY A 117 -12.87 20.69 4.51
CA GLY A 117 -14.23 21.04 4.87
C GLY A 117 -15.05 19.89 5.47
N GLU A 118 -16.27 20.19 5.84
CA GLU A 118 -17.25 19.21 6.34
C GLU A 118 -18.50 19.28 5.47
N PRO A 119 -18.95 18.15 4.89
CA PRO A 119 -20.08 18.13 3.97
C PRO A 119 -21.38 18.61 4.61
N LYS A 120 -22.16 19.39 3.85
CA LYS A 120 -23.52 19.80 4.27
C LYS A 120 -24.41 18.58 4.54
N GLY A 121 -24.27 17.52 3.75
CA GLY A 121 -25.00 16.27 3.92
C GLY A 121 -24.72 15.55 5.23
N VAL A 122 -23.50 15.67 5.78
CA VAL A 122 -23.16 15.12 7.11
C VAL A 122 -23.71 16.01 8.22
N LYS A 123 -23.54 17.34 8.11
CA LYS A 123 -23.96 18.29 9.16
C LYS A 123 -25.47 18.44 9.31
N GLN A 124 -26.21 18.43 8.21
CA GLN A 124 -27.63 18.80 8.18
C GLN A 124 -28.59 17.62 7.95
N GLN A 125 -28.08 16.53 7.42
CA GLN A 125 -28.90 15.42 6.92
C GLN A 125 -28.49 14.05 7.50
N ASP A 126 -27.66 14.05 8.56
CA ASP A 126 -27.15 12.83 9.22
C ASP A 126 -26.53 11.81 8.24
N GLY A 127 -25.91 12.30 7.18
CA GLY A 127 -25.17 11.49 6.22
C GLY A 127 -23.82 11.00 6.76
N VAL A 128 -23.30 9.96 6.15
CA VAL A 128 -21.93 9.45 6.39
C VAL A 128 -21.10 9.71 5.14
N LEU A 129 -19.93 10.33 5.33
CA LEU A 129 -18.96 10.51 4.26
C LEU A 129 -18.17 9.22 4.07
N GLU A 130 -18.31 8.60 2.92
CA GLU A 130 -17.50 7.44 2.55
C GLU A 130 -16.36 7.85 1.61
N PHE A 131 -15.14 7.55 2.03
CA PHE A 131 -13.92 7.81 1.28
C PHE A 131 -13.43 6.51 0.63
N LEU A 132 -13.82 6.29 -0.63
CA LEU A 132 -13.57 5.04 -1.36
C LEU A 132 -12.10 4.93 -1.79
N HIS A 133 -11.57 5.97 -2.41
CA HIS A 133 -10.22 5.99 -2.94
C HIS A 133 -9.40 7.12 -2.33
N LYS A 134 -8.45 6.76 -1.49
CA LYS A 134 -7.56 7.70 -0.77
C LYS A 134 -6.39 8.18 -1.61
N GLU A 135 -6.11 7.51 -2.72
CA GLU A 135 -5.00 7.79 -3.62
C GLU A 135 -5.48 7.73 -5.07
N ILE A 136 -4.92 8.57 -5.93
CA ILE A 136 -5.13 8.53 -7.38
C ILE A 136 -3.81 8.31 -8.09
N GLU A 137 -3.84 7.57 -9.20
CA GLU A 137 -2.68 7.41 -10.09
C GLU A 137 -2.67 8.55 -11.10
N VAL A 138 -1.56 9.29 -11.11
CA VAL A 138 -1.36 10.44 -12.00
C VAL A 138 -0.07 10.29 -12.80
N GLU A 139 -0.08 10.75 -14.04
CA GLU A 139 1.11 10.85 -14.89
C GLU A 139 1.61 12.28 -14.89
N CYS A 140 2.83 12.48 -14.40
CA CYS A 140 3.48 13.79 -14.34
C CYS A 140 5.01 13.69 -14.49
N LEU A 141 5.66 14.84 -14.67
CA LEU A 141 7.12 14.91 -14.59
C LEU A 141 7.58 14.82 -13.12
N PRO A 142 8.75 14.21 -12.84
CA PRO A 142 9.27 14.08 -11.47
C PRO A 142 9.43 15.40 -10.71
N THR A 143 9.61 16.49 -11.44
CA THR A 143 9.72 17.85 -10.87
C THR A 143 8.39 18.51 -10.55
N GLN A 144 7.28 17.95 -11.05
CA GLN A 144 5.93 18.50 -10.94
C GLN A 144 4.98 17.55 -10.19
N ILE A 145 5.51 16.62 -9.44
CA ILE A 145 4.70 15.71 -8.64
C ILE A 145 4.03 16.53 -7.52
N PRO A 146 2.68 16.57 -7.43
CA PRO A 146 2.00 17.19 -6.32
C PRO A 146 2.20 16.39 -5.03
N GLU A 147 2.31 17.06 -3.92
CA GLU A 147 2.43 16.42 -2.60
C GLU A 147 1.13 15.73 -2.20
N HIS A 148 0.01 16.38 -2.47
CA HIS A 148 -1.35 15.90 -2.26
C HIS A 148 -2.28 16.57 -3.25
N VAL A 149 -3.49 16.05 -3.35
CA VAL A 149 -4.58 16.66 -4.12
C VAL A 149 -5.65 17.09 -3.13
N ASP A 150 -5.88 18.40 -3.07
CA ASP A 150 -6.90 18.98 -2.20
C ASP A 150 -8.27 18.86 -2.85
N VAL A 151 -9.23 18.35 -2.09
CA VAL A 151 -10.62 18.18 -2.51
C VAL A 151 -11.53 18.82 -1.48
N ASP A 152 -12.26 19.85 -1.91
CA ASP A 152 -13.26 20.50 -1.07
C ASP A 152 -14.58 19.70 -1.10
N VAL A 153 -14.97 19.21 0.06
CA VAL A 153 -16.20 18.43 0.28
C VAL A 153 -17.31 19.27 0.94
N SER A 154 -17.07 20.55 1.21
CA SER A 154 -17.99 21.39 2.00
C SER A 154 -19.40 21.51 1.41
N GLU A 155 -19.53 21.45 0.09
CA GLU A 155 -20.80 21.62 -0.61
C GLU A 155 -21.55 20.32 -0.87
N LEU A 156 -20.97 19.16 -0.53
CA LEU A 156 -21.59 17.86 -0.80
C LEU A 156 -22.88 17.65 0.03
N GLU A 157 -23.97 17.31 -0.67
CA GLU A 157 -25.24 16.90 -0.12
C GLU A 157 -25.39 15.37 -0.12
N LEU A 158 -26.45 14.86 0.52
CA LEU A 158 -26.79 13.44 0.50
C LEU A 158 -26.96 12.91 -0.93
N GLY A 159 -26.29 11.79 -1.23
CA GLY A 159 -26.33 11.14 -2.54
C GLY A 159 -25.42 11.76 -3.59
N GLN A 160 -24.68 12.82 -3.25
CA GLN A 160 -23.69 13.40 -4.14
C GLN A 160 -22.33 12.72 -3.98
N ALA A 161 -21.55 12.71 -5.08
CA ALA A 161 -20.22 12.11 -5.15
C ALA A 161 -19.27 13.02 -5.94
N ILE A 162 -17.99 12.96 -5.59
CA ILE A 162 -16.90 13.59 -6.33
C ILE A 162 -16.16 12.52 -7.12
N TYR A 163 -15.91 12.80 -8.38
CA TYR A 163 -15.20 11.93 -9.31
C TYR A 163 -13.83 12.49 -9.68
N VAL A 164 -12.96 11.63 -10.20
CA VAL A 164 -11.60 12.03 -10.66
C VAL A 164 -11.67 13.14 -11.70
N ARG A 165 -12.66 13.14 -12.60
CA ARG A 165 -12.87 14.18 -13.63
C ARG A 165 -13.05 15.58 -13.06
N ASP A 166 -13.70 15.70 -11.89
CA ASP A 166 -14.02 17.00 -11.28
C ASP A 166 -12.77 17.68 -10.75
N ILE A 167 -11.79 16.90 -10.34
CA ILE A 167 -10.51 17.36 -9.80
C ILE A 167 -9.49 17.58 -10.93
N ALA A 168 -9.48 16.69 -11.94
CA ALA A 168 -8.55 16.74 -13.05
C ALA A 168 -8.69 17.98 -13.93
N ALA A 169 -9.85 18.62 -13.94
CA ALA A 169 -10.14 19.78 -14.80
C ALA A 169 -9.20 20.98 -14.56
N ASN A 170 -8.64 21.12 -13.37
CA ASN A 170 -7.76 22.24 -12.99
C ASN A 170 -6.31 21.81 -12.71
N ALA A 171 -5.94 20.55 -13.02
CA ALA A 171 -4.66 19.98 -12.61
C ALA A 171 -3.60 20.06 -13.72
N THR A 172 -2.32 20.21 -13.32
CA THR A 172 -1.15 20.19 -14.22
C THR A 172 -0.73 18.77 -14.59
N TRP A 173 -1.34 17.77 -13.97
CA TRP A 173 -1.08 16.34 -14.16
C TRP A 173 -2.22 15.67 -14.92
N VAL A 174 -1.95 14.51 -15.51
CA VAL A 174 -2.95 13.72 -16.24
C VAL A 174 -3.34 12.53 -15.40
N PRO A 175 -4.64 12.32 -15.07
CA PRO A 175 -5.07 11.13 -14.36
C PRO A 175 -4.87 9.89 -15.25
N LEU A 176 -4.30 8.84 -14.67
CA LEU A 176 -4.19 7.54 -15.31
C LEU A 176 -5.38 6.65 -14.90
N SER A 177 -5.99 6.97 -13.76
CA SER A 177 -7.21 6.34 -13.27
C SER A 177 -8.39 6.71 -14.18
N GLU A 178 -9.42 5.85 -14.20
CA GLU A 178 -10.64 6.13 -14.96
C GLU A 178 -11.28 7.43 -14.49
N ASN A 179 -11.67 8.27 -15.43
CA ASN A 179 -12.27 9.60 -15.14
C ASN A 179 -13.56 9.50 -14.32
N ASP A 180 -14.28 8.39 -14.45
CA ASP A 180 -15.53 8.12 -13.73
C ASP A 180 -15.31 7.40 -12.40
N LEU A 181 -14.05 7.29 -11.93
CA LEU A 181 -13.75 6.72 -10.63
C LEU A 181 -14.28 7.65 -9.53
N MET A 182 -15.16 7.12 -8.69
CA MET A 182 -15.74 7.82 -7.55
C MET A 182 -14.75 7.87 -6.40
N LEU A 183 -14.41 9.03 -5.92
CA LEU A 183 -13.43 9.23 -4.83
C LEU A 183 -14.11 9.28 -3.47
N VAL A 184 -15.12 10.10 -3.37
CA VAL A 184 -15.85 10.40 -2.13
C VAL A 184 -17.33 10.50 -2.45
N HIS A 185 -18.18 9.98 -1.57
CA HIS A 185 -19.62 10.22 -1.64
C HIS A 185 -20.25 10.33 -0.25
N VAL A 186 -21.44 10.93 -0.19
CA VAL A 186 -22.20 11.07 1.05
C VAL A 186 -23.44 10.16 1.00
N VAL A 187 -23.50 9.19 1.91
CA VAL A 187 -24.60 8.22 2.01
C VAL A 187 -25.45 8.52 3.23
N SER A 188 -26.75 8.17 3.18
CA SER A 188 -27.59 8.19 4.37
C SER A 188 -27.12 7.14 5.37
N ALA A 189 -27.03 7.49 6.66
CA ALA A 189 -26.63 6.56 7.72
C ALA A 189 -27.52 5.29 7.76
N LYS A 190 -28.80 5.39 7.29
CA LYS A 190 -29.72 4.26 7.21
C LYS A 190 -29.35 3.28 6.09
N ALA A 191 -28.80 3.76 4.97
CA ALA A 191 -28.36 2.92 3.86
C ALA A 191 -27.01 2.22 4.12
N ALA A 192 -26.17 2.80 4.97
CA ALA A 192 -24.88 2.21 5.33
C ALA A 192 -25.00 0.95 6.23
N VAL A 193 -26.16 0.72 6.85
CA VAL A 193 -26.40 -0.42 7.75
C VAL A 193 -27.07 -1.60 7.03
N GLU A 194 -27.72 -1.38 5.88
CA GLU A 194 -28.45 -2.44 5.17
C GLU A 194 -27.61 -3.47 4.37
N PRO A 195 -26.42 -3.20 3.84
CA PRO A 195 -25.69 -4.25 3.11
C PRO A 195 -25.10 -5.35 3.99
N ALA A 196 -25.06 -5.18 5.32
CA ALA A 196 -24.56 -6.22 6.22
C ALA A 196 -25.67 -7.14 6.80
N ALA A 197 -26.95 -6.78 6.66
CA ALA A 197 -28.09 -7.56 7.20
C ALA A 197 -28.72 -8.50 6.16
N ASP A 198 -28.58 -8.22 4.87
CA ASP A 198 -29.22 -9.03 3.80
C ASP A 198 -28.40 -10.27 3.39
N ALA A 199 -27.12 -10.33 3.77
CA ALA A 199 -26.29 -11.51 3.56
C ALA A 199 -26.51 -12.63 4.61
N ALA A 200 -27.28 -12.36 5.67
CA ALA A 200 -27.54 -13.33 6.75
C ALA A 200 -28.94 -13.98 6.69
N ALA A 201 -29.82 -13.55 5.76
CA ALA A 201 -31.23 -13.99 5.73
C ALA A 201 -31.57 -14.97 4.59
N ALA A 202 -30.62 -15.47 3.81
CA ALA A 202 -30.90 -16.44 2.76
C ALA A 202 -30.23 -17.80 3.04
N ALA A 203 -30.68 -18.48 4.10
CA ALA A 203 -30.53 -19.92 4.22
C ALA A 203 -31.89 -20.50 4.66
N PRO A 204 -32.68 -21.12 3.75
CA PRO A 204 -33.83 -21.86 4.13
C PRO A 204 -33.43 -23.17 4.81
N GLY A 205 -34.01 -23.41 5.97
CA GLY A 205 -33.78 -24.58 6.77
C GLY A 205 -34.11 -25.90 6.07
N ALA A 206 -33.26 -26.86 6.32
CA ALA A 206 -33.62 -28.27 6.26
C ALA A 206 -33.12 -28.91 7.56
N ALA A 207 -34.05 -29.11 8.44
CA ALA A 207 -33.90 -29.96 9.60
C ALA A 207 -33.71 -31.40 9.15
N VAL A 208 -32.64 -32.04 9.58
CA VAL A 208 -32.61 -33.50 9.74
C VAL A 208 -31.83 -33.77 11.03
N GLU A 209 -32.58 -34.34 11.97
CA GLU A 209 -32.06 -34.85 13.25
C GLU A 209 -30.99 -35.92 13.03
N PRO A 210 -29.96 -35.99 13.86
CA PRO A 210 -29.06 -37.13 13.87
C PRO A 210 -29.56 -38.19 14.85
N GLU A 211 -29.91 -39.32 14.30
CA GLU A 211 -30.17 -40.56 15.06
C GLU A 211 -28.88 -41.12 15.63
N VAL A 212 -28.94 -41.38 16.92
CA VAL A 212 -27.86 -41.94 17.72
C VAL A 212 -27.85 -43.46 17.53
N ALA A 213 -26.80 -44.04 17.02
CA ALA A 213 -26.54 -45.48 17.13
C ALA A 213 -25.23 -45.75 17.87
N LYS A 214 -25.38 -46.18 19.11
CA LYS A 214 -24.37 -46.87 19.93
C LYS A 214 -24.18 -48.32 19.43
N LYS A 215 -22.92 -48.74 19.38
CA LYS A 215 -22.35 -50.08 19.69
C LYS A 215 -21.04 -50.20 18.96
N GLY A 216 -19.98 -50.75 19.50
CA GLY A 216 -19.69 -51.55 20.69
C GLY A 216 -18.22 -51.99 20.54
N LYS A 217 -17.55 -51.87 21.57
CA LYS A 217 -16.52 -52.68 22.25
C LYS A 217 -15.99 -53.92 21.52
N THR A 218 -14.69 -54.10 21.61
CA THR A 218 -13.82 -55.29 21.82
C THR A 218 -12.62 -55.21 20.88
N ASP A 219 -11.39 -55.53 21.17
CA ASP A 219 -10.60 -56.03 22.24
C ASP A 219 -9.15 -55.98 21.78
N LYS A 220 -8.22 -55.76 22.66
CA LYS A 220 -6.80 -56.12 22.58
C LYS A 220 -6.70 -57.67 22.66
N PRO A 221 -5.58 -58.35 22.46
CA PRO A 221 -4.17 -57.94 22.55
C PRO A 221 -3.18 -58.76 21.66
N GLY A 222 -1.89 -58.58 21.89
CA GLY A 222 -0.82 -59.54 21.60
C GLY A 222 0.22 -58.96 20.65
N ASP A 223 1.33 -58.52 21.10
CA ASP A 223 2.54 -59.22 21.56
C ASP A 223 3.32 -59.82 20.38
N ASP A 224 4.49 -59.44 20.16
CA ASP A 224 5.77 -60.10 20.44
C ASP A 224 6.88 -59.64 19.46
N LYS A 225 7.97 -59.20 20.04
CA LYS A 225 9.38 -59.44 19.73
C LYS A 225 9.84 -59.51 18.23
N ASP A 226 10.84 -58.81 17.81
CA ASP A 226 12.23 -59.24 17.99
C ASP A 226 13.23 -58.22 17.42
N LYS A 227 14.28 -57.96 18.16
CA LYS A 227 15.59 -57.51 17.73
C LYS A 227 16.36 -58.75 17.21
N PRO A 228 17.52 -58.70 16.54
CA PRO A 228 18.50 -57.63 16.41
C PRO A 228 19.35 -57.61 15.11
N LYS A 229 20.26 -56.63 15.05
CA LYS A 229 21.60 -56.62 14.44
C LYS A 229 21.80 -56.83 12.92
N LYS A 230 22.32 -55.87 12.26
CA LYS A 230 23.72 -55.69 11.89
C LYS A 230 23.98 -54.26 11.45
#